data_cdafee28307ad8bdf18a759273b2967e
#
_entry.id   cdafee28307ad8bdf18a759273b2967e
#
_cell.length_a   1.000
_cell.length_b   1.000
_cell.length_c   1.000
_cell.angle_alpha   90.00
_cell.angle_beta   90.00
_cell.angle_gamma   90.00
#
_symmetry.space_group_name_H-M   'P 1'
#
loop_
_entity.id
_entity.type
_entity.pdbx_description
1 polymer ?
#
loop_
_entity_poly.entity_id
_entity_poly.type
_entity_poly.pdbx_seq_one_letter_code
_entity_poly.pdbx_strand_id
1 'polypeptide(L)'
;MARIIIPKEEFVQRAKNAGKLIKEWGLDVLVVNGNEADYANPRYFSGFWPLFERSGVAISADGRAALMVGPESAIFGADRNKLDKTFVLTAYREGADPAYPELKPDTFDDVFKYIADGYLSGTGRLEPL
;
A
#
# COMPACT_ATOMS: atom_id res chain seq x y z
N MET A 1 28.19 8.25 14.53
CA MET A 1 27.96 7.34 13.39
C MET A 1 26.79 7.86 12.55
N ALA A 2 27.00 8.09 11.29
CA ALA A 2 25.94 8.57 10.41
C ALA A 2 24.86 7.49 10.25
N ARG A 3 23.61 7.88 10.45
CA ARG A 3 22.47 7.00 10.25
C ARG A 3 22.16 6.90 8.75
N ILE A 4 22.19 5.69 8.21
CA ILE A 4 21.83 5.47 6.82
C ILE A 4 20.31 5.43 6.72
N ILE A 5 19.76 6.36 5.94
CA ILE A 5 18.32 6.45 5.67
C ILE A 5 18.11 6.18 4.18
N ILE A 6 17.20 5.25 3.85
CA ILE A 6 16.83 5.03 2.46
C ILE A 6 16.01 6.23 1.99
N PRO A 7 16.44 6.95 0.94
CA PRO A 7 15.73 8.13 0.48
C PRO A 7 14.39 7.77 -0.17
N LYS A 8 13.47 8.72 -0.17
CA LYS A 8 12.13 8.56 -0.76
C LYS A 8 12.20 8.16 -2.24
N GLU A 9 13.15 8.70 -2.97
CA GLU A 9 13.34 8.43 -4.40
C GLU A 9 13.59 6.95 -4.69
N GLU A 10 14.22 6.24 -3.77
CA GLU A 10 14.43 4.80 -3.90
C GLU A 10 13.09 4.05 -3.88
N PHE A 11 12.18 4.44 -3.01
CA PHE A 11 10.84 3.83 -2.94
C PHE A 11 10.02 4.14 -4.19
N VAL A 12 10.13 5.35 -4.72
CA VAL A 12 9.50 5.74 -5.99
C VAL A 12 10.02 4.84 -7.12
N GLN A 13 11.32 4.60 -7.17
CA GLN A 13 11.93 3.77 -8.20
C GLN A 13 11.53 2.30 -8.07
N ARG A 14 11.44 1.78 -6.85
CA ARG A 14 10.97 0.41 -6.58
C ARG A 14 9.55 0.20 -7.11
N ALA A 15 8.65 1.15 -6.84
CA ALA A 15 7.28 1.09 -7.35
C ALA A 15 7.23 1.15 -8.87
N LYS A 16 8.02 1.99 -9.49
CA LYS A 16 8.11 2.08 -10.96
C LYS A 16 8.63 0.79 -11.58
N ASN A 17 9.65 0.19 -10.98
CA ASN A 17 10.20 -1.09 -11.46
C ASN A 17 9.15 -2.20 -11.37
N ALA A 18 8.41 -2.27 -10.27
CA ALA A 18 7.30 -3.21 -10.13
C ALA A 18 6.20 -2.94 -11.16
N GLY A 19 5.88 -1.68 -11.40
CA GLY A 19 4.90 -1.27 -12.41
C GLY A 19 5.23 -1.78 -13.80
N LYS A 20 6.49 -1.74 -14.19
CA LYS A 20 6.94 -2.29 -15.48
C LYS A 20 6.68 -3.78 -15.58
N LEU A 21 6.97 -4.55 -14.53
CA LEU A 21 6.71 -5.99 -14.50
C LEU A 21 5.21 -6.29 -14.50
N ILE A 22 4.43 -5.55 -13.75
CA ILE A 22 2.96 -5.66 -13.73
C ILE A 22 2.41 -5.50 -15.15
N LYS A 23 2.88 -4.49 -15.84
CA LYS A 23 2.48 -4.20 -17.22
C LYS A 23 2.90 -5.31 -18.19
N GLU A 24 4.12 -5.82 -18.08
CA GLU A 24 4.62 -6.95 -18.90
C GLU A 24 3.78 -8.21 -18.69
N TRP A 25 3.27 -8.43 -17.47
CA TRP A 25 2.42 -9.58 -17.16
C TRP A 25 0.95 -9.37 -17.55
N GLY A 26 0.62 -8.22 -18.12
CA GLY A 26 -0.76 -7.90 -18.52
C GLY A 26 -1.70 -7.62 -17.36
N LEU A 27 -1.16 -7.22 -16.22
CA LEU A 27 -1.92 -6.89 -15.02
C LEU A 27 -2.02 -5.37 -14.85
N ASP A 28 -3.05 -4.91 -14.17
CA ASP A 28 -3.27 -3.49 -13.88
C ASP A 28 -2.75 -3.09 -12.51
N VAL A 29 -2.89 -3.97 -11.54
CA VAL A 29 -2.53 -3.73 -10.14
C VAL A 29 -1.89 -4.96 -9.53
N LEU A 30 -0.87 -4.74 -8.73
CA LEU A 30 -0.30 -5.73 -7.82
C LEU A 30 -0.60 -5.32 -6.39
N VAL A 31 -1.08 -6.24 -5.59
CA VAL A 31 -1.22 -6.06 -4.14
C VAL A 31 -0.30 -7.03 -3.43
N VAL A 32 0.60 -6.49 -2.63
CA VAL A 32 1.45 -7.29 -1.75
C VAL A 32 0.98 -7.12 -0.32
N ASN A 33 0.93 -8.21 0.43
CA ASN A 33 0.50 -8.21 1.82
C ASN A 33 1.59 -8.78 2.72
N GLY A 34 1.52 -8.43 3.99
CA GLY A 34 2.41 -8.97 5.00
C GLY A 34 1.79 -8.87 6.39
N ASN A 35 2.46 -9.50 7.33
CA ASN A 35 2.11 -9.47 8.75
C ASN A 35 3.40 -9.35 9.57
N GLU A 36 3.29 -9.43 10.89
CA GLU A 36 4.45 -9.33 11.78
C GLU A 36 5.49 -10.43 11.58
N ALA A 37 5.10 -11.57 11.05
CA ALA A 37 6.02 -12.69 10.79
C ALA A 37 6.63 -12.64 9.39
N ASP A 38 5.92 -12.06 8.43
CA ASP A 38 6.36 -11.92 7.04
C ASP A 38 5.95 -10.55 6.50
N TYR A 39 6.78 -9.56 6.70
CA TYR A 39 6.54 -8.17 6.33
C TYR A 39 7.48 -7.65 5.24
N ALA A 40 8.27 -8.51 4.64
CA ALA A 40 9.33 -8.09 3.71
C ALA A 40 8.80 -7.27 2.53
N ASN A 41 7.71 -7.69 1.90
CA ASN A 41 7.17 -7.02 0.73
C ASN A 41 6.58 -5.63 1.04
N PRO A 42 5.70 -5.47 2.02
CA PRO A 42 5.23 -4.13 2.38
C PRO A 42 6.36 -3.19 2.80
N ARG A 43 7.32 -3.69 3.56
CA ARG A 43 8.48 -2.90 3.98
C ARG A 43 9.36 -2.48 2.81
N TYR A 44 9.59 -3.37 1.86
CA TYR A 44 10.37 -3.08 0.66
C TYR A 44 9.79 -1.90 -0.12
N PHE A 45 8.48 -1.88 -0.30
CA PHE A 45 7.82 -0.87 -1.11
C PHE A 45 7.45 0.41 -0.36
N SER A 46 7.21 0.34 0.96
CA SER A 46 6.72 1.49 1.72
C SER A 46 7.65 1.97 2.83
N GLY A 47 8.60 1.14 3.24
CA GLY A 47 9.44 1.41 4.41
C GLY A 47 8.74 1.11 5.73
N PHE A 48 7.45 0.78 5.70
CA PHE A 48 6.66 0.47 6.89
C PHE A 48 6.55 -1.04 7.11
N TRP A 49 6.56 -1.46 8.36
CA TRP A 49 6.23 -2.82 8.75
C TRP A 49 5.38 -2.79 10.03
N PRO A 50 4.36 -3.64 10.13
CA PRO A 50 3.47 -3.67 11.27
C PRO A 50 4.14 -4.34 12.47
N LEU A 51 3.71 -3.95 13.66
CA LEU A 51 4.12 -4.62 14.91
C LEU A 51 3.26 -5.85 15.22
N PHE A 52 2.00 -5.82 14.86
CA PHE A 52 1.03 -6.85 15.25
C PHE A 52 -0.14 -7.05 14.30
N GLU A 53 -0.33 -6.21 13.31
CA GLU A 53 -1.44 -6.38 12.35
C GLU A 53 -0.92 -6.55 10.92
N ARG A 54 -1.82 -6.76 9.99
CA ARG A 54 -1.47 -6.86 8.59
C ARG A 54 -1.23 -5.50 7.98
N SER A 55 -0.41 -5.47 6.98
CA SER A 55 -0.24 -4.31 6.10
C SER A 55 -0.09 -4.77 4.66
N GLY A 56 -0.27 -3.84 3.74
CA GLY A 56 -0.12 -4.14 2.33
C GLY A 56 0.31 -2.92 1.54
N VAL A 57 0.72 -3.14 0.31
CA VAL A 57 1.00 -2.08 -0.66
C VAL A 57 0.30 -2.45 -1.96
N ALA A 58 -0.46 -1.51 -2.51
CA ALA A 58 -1.04 -1.63 -3.84
C ALA A 58 -0.19 -0.81 -4.81
N ILE A 59 0.13 -1.39 -5.96
CA ILE A 59 1.00 -0.78 -6.97
C ILE A 59 0.32 -0.93 -8.33
N SER A 60 0.24 0.17 -9.08
CA SER A 60 -0.29 0.15 -10.44
C SER A 60 0.78 -0.08 -11.49
N ALA A 61 0.36 -0.40 -12.70
CA ALA A 61 1.26 -0.59 -13.84
C ALA A 61 2.03 0.69 -14.21
N ASP A 62 1.55 1.86 -13.84
CA ASP A 62 2.27 3.13 -14.03
C ASP A 62 3.22 3.48 -12.87
N GLY A 63 3.29 2.63 -11.85
CA GLY A 63 4.18 2.82 -10.71
C GLY A 63 3.61 3.64 -9.57
N ARG A 64 2.32 3.98 -9.59
CA ARG A 64 1.67 4.62 -8.45
C ARG A 64 1.47 3.58 -7.34
N ALA A 65 1.79 3.94 -6.11
CA ALA A 65 1.72 3.01 -5.00
C ALA A 65 1.10 3.66 -3.76
N ALA A 66 0.43 2.85 -2.95
CA ALA A 66 -0.17 3.28 -1.69
C ALA A 66 0.02 2.21 -0.62
N LEU A 67 0.26 2.67 0.62
CA LEU A 67 0.30 1.81 1.79
C LEU A 67 -1.12 1.56 2.30
N MET A 68 -1.39 0.32 2.69
CA MET A 68 -2.63 -0.08 3.34
C MET A 68 -2.32 -0.61 4.73
N VAL A 69 -2.96 -0.07 5.74
CA VAL A 69 -2.78 -0.47 7.15
C VAL A 69 -4.13 -0.68 7.80
N GLY A 70 -4.13 -1.34 8.96
CA GLY A 70 -5.31 -1.45 9.80
C GLY A 70 -5.46 -0.23 10.72
N PRO A 71 -6.59 -0.14 11.43
CA PRO A 71 -6.87 0.97 12.34
C PRO A 71 -5.83 1.14 13.45
N GLU A 72 -5.29 0.05 13.95
CA GLU A 72 -4.32 0.06 15.04
C GLU A 72 -2.98 0.66 14.62
N SER A 73 -2.65 0.57 13.33
CA SER A 73 -1.41 1.11 12.77
C SER A 73 -1.58 2.42 12.01
N ALA A 74 -2.76 3.04 12.06
CA ALA A 74 -3.06 4.22 11.24
C ALA A 74 -2.07 5.37 11.45
N ILE A 75 -1.75 5.68 12.70
CA ILE A 75 -0.82 6.76 13.05
C ILE A 75 0.61 6.40 12.65
N PHE A 76 1.06 5.21 13.02
CA PHE A 76 2.41 4.75 12.68
C PHE A 76 2.61 4.58 11.18
N GLY A 77 1.58 4.09 10.49
CA GLY A 77 1.62 3.95 9.05
C GLY A 77 1.78 5.29 8.35
N ALA A 78 0.97 6.27 8.71
CA ALA A 78 1.06 7.61 8.14
C ALA A 78 2.42 8.27 8.41
N ASP A 79 2.95 8.11 9.62
CA ASP A 79 4.23 8.71 10.03
C ASP A 79 5.43 8.07 9.31
N ARG A 80 5.40 6.76 9.11
CA ARG A 80 6.55 5.99 8.61
C ARG A 80 6.49 5.62 7.14
N ASN A 81 5.37 5.84 6.51
CA ASN A 81 5.17 5.56 5.10
C ASN A 81 6.06 6.45 4.22
N LYS A 82 6.87 5.87 3.37
CA LYS A 82 7.67 6.59 2.38
C LYS A 82 6.93 6.83 1.06
N LEU A 83 5.75 6.25 0.92
CA LEU A 83 4.83 6.53 -0.19
C LEU A 83 3.97 7.75 0.15
N ASP A 84 3.31 8.33 -0.86
CA ASP A 84 2.54 9.56 -0.69
C ASP A 84 1.16 9.35 -0.07
N LYS A 85 0.68 8.11 -0.02
CA LYS A 85 -0.68 7.83 0.42
C LYS A 85 -0.74 6.63 1.35
N THR A 86 -1.53 6.78 2.41
CA THR A 86 -1.87 5.71 3.35
C THR A 86 -3.38 5.54 3.38
N PHE A 87 -3.85 4.30 3.26
CA PHE A 87 -5.25 3.95 3.45
C PHE A 87 -5.41 3.11 4.72
N VAL A 88 -6.48 3.34 5.43
CA VAL A 88 -6.83 2.60 6.65
C VAL A 88 -8.01 1.69 6.35
N LEU A 89 -7.77 0.39 6.35
CA LEU A 89 -8.75 -0.62 5.98
C LEU A 89 -9.10 -1.51 7.17
N THR A 90 -10.39 -1.69 7.43
CA THR A 90 -10.84 -2.60 8.48
C THR A 90 -10.48 -4.05 8.22
N ALA A 91 -10.27 -4.43 6.97
CA ALA A 91 -9.82 -5.77 6.59
C ALA A 91 -8.43 -6.12 7.16
N TYR A 92 -7.63 -5.12 7.50
CA TYR A 92 -6.29 -5.30 8.08
C TYR A 92 -6.25 -5.19 9.61
N ARG A 93 -7.40 -5.07 10.25
CA ARG A 93 -7.47 -4.96 11.72
C ARG A 93 -7.00 -6.25 12.40
N GLU A 94 -6.41 -6.11 13.55
CA GLU A 94 -6.04 -7.24 14.40
C GLU A 94 -7.21 -7.66 15.31
N GLY A 95 -7.90 -6.68 15.87
CA GLY A 95 -9.02 -6.92 16.78
C GLY A 95 -10.26 -7.47 16.11
N ALA A 96 -11.00 -8.29 16.83
CA ALA A 96 -12.16 -9.01 16.29
C ALA A 96 -13.37 -8.10 16.06
N ASP A 97 -13.50 -6.99 16.77
CA ASP A 97 -14.65 -6.11 16.63
C ASP A 97 -14.29 -4.63 16.80
N PRO A 98 -14.94 -3.75 16.04
CA PRO A 98 -14.53 -2.37 15.94
C PRO A 98 -14.81 -1.59 17.21
N ALA A 99 -13.78 -1.40 17.97
CA ALA A 99 -13.78 -0.36 18.98
C ALA A 99 -13.34 0.98 18.38
N TYR A 100 -13.64 1.22 17.10
CA TYR A 100 -13.21 2.45 16.41
C TYR A 100 -14.40 3.15 15.74
N PRO A 101 -15.46 3.48 16.50
CA PRO A 101 -16.66 4.11 15.93
C PRO A 101 -16.38 5.50 15.34
N GLU A 102 -15.29 6.13 15.76
CA GLU A 102 -14.89 7.45 15.30
C GLU A 102 -14.06 7.40 14.01
N LEU A 103 -13.58 6.23 13.62
CA LEU A 103 -12.75 6.06 12.47
C LEU A 103 -13.63 5.76 11.27
N LYS A 104 -13.64 6.65 10.30
CA LYS A 104 -14.25 6.39 9.01
C LYS A 104 -13.22 5.65 8.14
N PRO A 105 -13.28 4.32 8.03
CA PRO A 105 -12.28 3.58 7.29
C PRO A 105 -12.41 3.83 5.81
N ASP A 106 -11.27 3.71 5.13
CA ASP A 106 -11.23 3.65 3.67
C ASP A 106 -11.71 2.28 3.20
N THR A 107 -12.01 2.17 1.92
CA THR A 107 -12.39 0.93 1.27
C THR A 107 -11.34 0.51 0.25
N PHE A 108 -11.38 -0.77 -0.19
CA PHE A 108 -10.55 -1.19 -1.32
C PHE A 108 -10.91 -0.45 -2.60
N ASP A 109 -12.15 -0.03 -2.77
CA ASP A 109 -12.53 0.80 -3.91
C ASP A 109 -11.78 2.14 -3.89
N ASP A 110 -11.61 2.75 -2.72
CA ASP A 110 -10.81 3.97 -2.57
C ASP A 110 -9.36 3.73 -2.97
N VAL A 111 -8.79 2.61 -2.55
CA VAL A 111 -7.42 2.23 -2.91
C VAL A 111 -7.28 2.09 -4.42
N PHE A 112 -8.16 1.32 -5.04
CA PHE A 112 -8.08 1.05 -6.48
C PHE A 112 -8.36 2.29 -7.32
N LYS A 113 -9.25 3.17 -6.90
CA LYS A 113 -9.46 4.46 -7.55
C LYS A 113 -8.20 5.32 -7.53
N TYR A 114 -7.53 5.39 -6.41
CA TYR A 114 -6.28 6.14 -6.28
C TYR A 114 -5.17 5.54 -7.15
N ILE A 115 -4.99 4.22 -7.06
CA ILE A 115 -3.93 3.50 -7.77
C ILE A 115 -4.15 3.53 -9.29
N ALA A 116 -5.39 3.39 -9.74
CA ALA A 116 -5.74 3.31 -11.16
C ALA A 116 -6.12 4.64 -11.79
N ASP A 117 -6.12 5.74 -11.04
CA ASP A 117 -6.63 7.03 -11.49
C ASP A 117 -6.01 7.49 -12.82
N GLY A 118 -4.69 7.40 -12.95
CA GLY A 118 -4.01 7.70 -14.21
C GLY A 118 -4.26 6.67 -15.30
N TYR A 119 -4.71 5.49 -14.96
CA TYR A 119 -4.95 4.37 -15.87
C TYR A 119 -6.39 4.39 -16.40
N LEU A 120 -7.34 4.66 -15.50
CA LEU A 120 -8.77 4.76 -15.86
C LEU A 120 -9.07 5.96 -16.74
N SER A 121 -8.31 7.04 -16.62
CA SER A 121 -8.46 8.21 -17.49
C SER A 121 -8.04 7.95 -18.95
N GLY A 122 -7.26 6.88 -19.19
CA GLY A 122 -6.82 6.50 -20.52
C GLY A 122 -7.77 5.56 -21.25
N THR A 123 -7.87 4.33 -20.77
CA THR A 123 -8.73 3.26 -21.35
C THR A 123 -9.12 2.25 -20.28
N GLY A 124 -8.95 2.63 -19.03
CA GLY A 124 -8.81 1.72 -17.95
C GLY A 124 -10.00 0.87 -17.62
N ARG A 125 -9.79 -0.39 -17.74
CA ARG A 125 -10.60 -1.42 -17.17
C ARG A 125 -9.88 -2.00 -15.97
N LEU A 126 -10.45 -1.81 -14.79
CA LEU A 126 -10.12 -2.66 -13.66
C LEU A 126 -10.87 -3.97 -13.87
N GLU A 127 -10.15 -4.99 -14.29
CA GLU A 127 -10.73 -6.31 -14.35
C GLU A 127 -10.57 -6.95 -12.97
N PRO A 128 -11.65 -7.47 -12.38
CA PRO A 128 -11.51 -8.25 -11.16
C PRO A 128 -10.70 -9.51 -11.45
N LEU A 129 -9.73 -9.74 -10.60
CA LEU A 129 -8.98 -10.99 -10.63
C LEU A 129 -9.86 -12.15 -10.20
#